data_2e4db8f006ede4194b6dcca5d9a913e0
#
_entry.id   2e4db8f006ede4194b6dcca5d9a913e0
#
_cell.length_a   1.000
_cell.length_b   1.000
_cell.length_c   1.000
_cell.angle_alpha   90.00
_cell.angle_beta   90.00
_cell.angle_gamma   90.00
#
_symmetry.space_group_name_H-M   'P 1'
#
loop_
_entity.id
_entity.type
_entity.pdbx_description
1 polymer ?
#
loop_
_entity_poly.entity_id
_entity_poly.type
_entity_poly.pdbx_seq_one_letter_code
_entity_poly.pdbx_strand_id
1 'polypeptide(L)'
;MLCLFWIANLAAQLPHDFRSEQIFLGVAKTEWAPNDTIEANGIVTCLAGGNIRPYSRYLYIELLDSSDSVMVRQKVGCDENGRFRARIPTVSVVSVGVYYVRAYTNLMRNFSGENFALQPVLIGKAFPKREKGNGVLRCSIYPEGGFLVEGQVQGIVASVTDYSGRAISGVKLSVVNDKGDTLCVGKTRTSGLANLKFVPLAGRHYKLFVTDNGVTTSLEILQAYPDRMKLQCAINGNKLMFEVLNANGSLPASRLYLYDKANGLVLIGKGRPSGIVPLGNRLGVTTVFLTDSVGNVLSESSLTSKYRMTELPSLPDTIAADSIGAWR
;
A
#
# COMPACT_ATOMS: atom_id res chain seq x y z
N MET A 1 39.36 -28.95 0.87
CA MET A 1 38.21 -29.01 -0.04
C MET A 1 36.94 -28.71 0.74
N LEU A 2 36.77 -27.47 1.22
CA LEU A 2 35.66 -27.10 2.12
C LEU A 2 35.40 -25.57 2.11
N CYS A 3 35.31 -24.96 0.92
CA CYS A 3 35.05 -23.52 0.79
C CYS A 3 34.06 -23.14 -0.31
N LEU A 4 33.29 -24.08 -0.87
CA LEU A 4 32.39 -23.79 -2.01
C LEU A 4 30.89 -23.86 -1.70
N PHE A 5 30.47 -24.07 -0.44
CA PHE A 5 29.06 -24.21 -0.09
C PHE A 5 28.41 -22.94 0.49
N TRP A 6 29.10 -21.82 0.64
CA TRP A 6 28.61 -20.63 1.31
C TRP A 6 28.10 -19.52 0.38
N ILE A 7 28.26 -19.67 -0.94
CA ILE A 7 27.84 -18.62 -1.90
C ILE A 7 26.41 -18.81 -2.41
N ALA A 8 25.87 -20.03 -2.34
CA ALA A 8 24.53 -20.33 -2.85
C ALA A 8 23.36 -19.82 -1.99
N ASN A 9 23.60 -19.49 -0.71
CA ASN A 9 22.53 -19.02 0.19
C ASN A 9 22.33 -17.51 0.23
N LEU A 10 23.19 -16.71 -0.38
CA LEU A 10 23.05 -15.24 -0.35
C LEU A 10 21.99 -14.75 -1.33
N ALA A 11 21.69 -15.51 -2.38
CA ALA A 11 20.66 -15.15 -3.36
C ALA A 11 19.22 -15.48 -2.89
N ALA A 12 19.09 -16.33 -1.85
CA ALA A 12 17.78 -16.73 -1.31
C ALA A 12 17.25 -15.80 -0.21
N GLN A 13 18.05 -14.85 0.25
CA GLN A 13 17.74 -13.95 1.36
C GLN A 13 17.56 -12.48 0.95
N LEU A 14 17.27 -12.22 -0.29
CA LEU A 14 16.71 -10.91 -0.67
C LEU A 14 15.37 -10.76 0.04
N PRO A 15 15.06 -9.57 0.60
CA PRO A 15 13.79 -9.32 1.26
C PRO A 15 12.64 -9.82 0.41
N HIS A 16 11.71 -10.55 1.00
CA HIS A 16 10.55 -11.14 0.30
C HIS A 16 9.75 -10.11 -0.51
N ASP A 17 9.81 -8.84 -0.12
CA ASP A 17 9.12 -7.72 -0.76
C ASP A 17 9.55 -7.46 -2.21
N PHE A 18 10.73 -7.89 -2.62
CA PHE A 18 11.20 -7.73 -4.00
C PHE A 18 10.62 -8.74 -4.99
N ARG A 19 9.92 -9.75 -4.50
CA ARG A 19 9.24 -10.74 -5.33
C ARG A 19 7.73 -10.67 -5.23
N SER A 20 7.20 -9.59 -4.66
CA SER A 20 5.74 -9.43 -4.56
C SER A 20 5.13 -9.16 -5.92
N GLU A 21 3.98 -9.76 -6.14
CA GLU A 21 3.12 -9.42 -7.25
C GLU A 21 2.17 -8.28 -6.86
N GLN A 22 1.75 -7.51 -7.84
CA GLN A 22 0.74 -6.47 -7.71
C GLN A 22 -0.31 -6.65 -8.79
N ILE A 23 -1.56 -6.41 -8.45
CA ILE A 23 -2.67 -6.49 -9.38
C ILE A 23 -3.28 -5.10 -9.58
N PHE A 24 -3.36 -4.68 -10.84
CA PHE A 24 -4.18 -3.55 -11.24
C PHE A 24 -5.51 -4.11 -11.73
N LEU A 25 -6.58 -3.82 -10.98
CA LEU A 25 -7.92 -4.33 -11.21
C LEU A 25 -8.83 -3.21 -11.68
N GLY A 26 -9.54 -3.44 -12.77
CA GLY A 26 -10.60 -2.57 -13.27
C GLY A 26 -11.91 -3.34 -13.42
N VAL A 27 -13.03 -2.63 -13.27
CA VAL A 27 -14.36 -3.14 -13.57
C VAL A 27 -14.97 -2.32 -14.70
N ALA A 28 -15.72 -2.95 -15.58
CA ALA A 28 -16.29 -2.29 -16.77
C ALA A 28 -17.24 -1.14 -16.42
N LYS A 29 -17.94 -1.23 -15.29
CA LYS A 29 -18.80 -0.20 -14.73
C LYS A 29 -18.84 -0.31 -13.20
N THR A 30 -19.25 0.72 -12.51
CA THR A 30 -19.34 0.75 -11.05
C THR A 30 -20.70 0.33 -10.52
N GLU A 31 -21.74 0.34 -11.36
CA GLU A 31 -23.13 0.01 -11.01
C GLU A 31 -23.63 -1.18 -11.82
N TRP A 32 -24.23 -2.15 -11.15
CA TRP A 32 -24.70 -3.42 -11.71
C TRP A 32 -26.12 -3.71 -11.26
N ALA A 33 -26.92 -4.31 -12.13
CA ALA A 33 -28.24 -4.79 -11.73
C ALA A 33 -28.09 -6.08 -10.89
N PRO A 34 -29.07 -6.38 -10.00
CA PRO A 34 -29.16 -7.71 -9.39
C PRO A 34 -29.25 -8.79 -10.48
N ASN A 35 -28.59 -9.93 -10.25
CA ASN A 35 -28.45 -11.04 -11.20
C ASN A 35 -27.66 -10.73 -12.48
N ASP A 36 -26.98 -9.57 -12.54
CA ASP A 36 -26.06 -9.26 -13.63
C ASP A 36 -24.72 -10.01 -13.44
N THR A 37 -23.84 -9.88 -14.40
CA THR A 37 -22.47 -10.43 -14.32
C THR A 37 -21.48 -9.31 -14.34
N ILE A 38 -20.73 -9.13 -13.26
CA ILE A 38 -19.67 -8.14 -13.16
C ILE A 38 -18.52 -8.53 -14.08
N GLU A 39 -18.19 -7.64 -15.02
CA GLU A 39 -17.03 -7.80 -15.87
C GLU A 39 -15.84 -7.07 -15.27
N ALA A 40 -14.79 -7.82 -14.95
CA ALA A 40 -13.55 -7.33 -14.40
C ALA A 40 -12.39 -7.71 -15.31
N ASN A 41 -11.41 -6.82 -15.41
CA ASN A 41 -10.18 -7.06 -16.14
C ASN A 41 -9.00 -6.45 -15.38
N GLY A 42 -7.81 -6.83 -15.76
CA GLY A 42 -6.63 -6.25 -15.13
C GLY A 42 -5.34 -6.91 -15.58
N ILE A 43 -4.31 -6.56 -14.84
CA ILE A 43 -2.96 -7.07 -15.07
C ILE A 43 -2.30 -7.41 -13.74
N VAL A 44 -1.67 -8.58 -13.69
CA VAL A 44 -0.76 -9.00 -12.63
C VAL A 44 0.64 -8.62 -13.04
N THR A 45 1.36 -7.89 -12.20
CA THR A 45 2.75 -7.47 -12.46
C THR A 45 3.65 -7.96 -11.34
N CYS A 46 4.95 -8.13 -11.64
CA CYS A 46 5.96 -8.42 -10.63
C CYS A 46 6.86 -7.20 -10.44
N LEU A 47 7.17 -6.85 -9.20
CA LEU A 47 8.04 -5.71 -8.87
C LEU A 47 9.54 -6.05 -8.93
N ALA A 48 9.91 -7.31 -9.18
CA ALA A 48 11.29 -7.74 -9.12
C ALA A 48 12.05 -7.51 -10.45
N GLY A 49 13.12 -6.73 -10.37
CA GLY A 49 14.22 -6.76 -11.35
C GLY A 49 13.87 -6.31 -12.78
N GLY A 50 12.93 -5.39 -12.95
CA GLY A 50 12.57 -4.88 -14.29
C GLY A 50 11.75 -5.87 -15.14
N ASN A 51 11.48 -7.05 -14.65
CA ASN A 51 10.63 -8.03 -15.32
C ASN A 51 9.16 -7.80 -14.93
N ILE A 52 8.37 -7.33 -15.89
CA ILE A 52 6.94 -7.05 -15.69
C ILE A 52 6.11 -8.35 -15.66
N ARG A 53 6.67 -9.48 -16.09
CA ARG A 53 5.93 -10.75 -16.18
C ARG A 53 5.67 -11.33 -14.80
N PRO A 54 4.42 -11.72 -14.49
CA PRO A 54 4.07 -12.33 -13.21
C PRO A 54 4.65 -13.74 -13.10
N TYR A 55 4.92 -14.17 -11.86
CA TYR A 55 5.23 -15.56 -11.55
C TYR A 55 3.98 -16.44 -11.57
N SER A 56 2.84 -15.86 -11.13
CA SER A 56 1.56 -16.56 -11.06
C SER A 56 0.91 -16.66 -12.45
N ARG A 57 0.39 -17.83 -12.77
CA ARG A 57 -0.37 -18.09 -14.01
C ARG A 57 -1.88 -17.97 -13.78
N TYR A 58 -2.32 -17.78 -12.57
CA TYR A 58 -3.71 -17.59 -12.19
C TYR A 58 -3.81 -16.73 -10.94
N LEU A 59 -4.96 -16.16 -10.76
CA LEU A 59 -5.33 -15.37 -9.60
C LEU A 59 -6.70 -15.83 -9.09
N TYR A 60 -7.01 -15.43 -7.87
CA TYR A 60 -8.35 -15.55 -7.30
C TYR A 60 -9.05 -14.22 -7.40
N ILE A 61 -10.32 -14.26 -7.83
CA ILE A 61 -11.23 -13.12 -7.81
C ILE A 61 -12.40 -13.45 -6.91
N GLU A 62 -12.76 -12.53 -6.05
CA GLU A 62 -13.84 -12.68 -5.08
C GLU A 62 -14.78 -11.48 -5.13
N LEU A 63 -16.07 -11.76 -4.95
CA LEU A 63 -17.05 -10.74 -4.62
C LEU A 63 -17.32 -10.81 -3.11
N LEU A 64 -17.10 -9.69 -2.42
CA LEU A 64 -17.31 -9.57 -0.97
C LEU A 64 -18.49 -8.67 -0.70
N ASP A 65 -19.22 -8.94 0.36
CA ASP A 65 -20.18 -8.02 0.93
C ASP A 65 -19.51 -6.93 1.80
N SER A 66 -20.30 -6.05 2.38
CA SER A 66 -19.81 -4.97 3.25
C SER A 66 -19.20 -5.47 4.59
N SER A 67 -19.38 -6.74 4.93
CA SER A 67 -18.82 -7.41 6.11
C SER A 67 -17.58 -8.23 5.78
N ASP A 68 -17.00 -8.06 4.57
CA ASP A 68 -15.88 -8.83 4.03
C ASP A 68 -16.18 -10.35 3.85
N SER A 69 -17.46 -10.75 3.87
CA SER A 69 -17.87 -12.13 3.61
C SER A 69 -17.79 -12.44 2.11
N VAL A 70 -17.20 -13.59 1.77
CA VAL A 70 -17.02 -14.01 0.38
C VAL A 70 -18.34 -14.58 -0.16
N MET A 71 -18.95 -13.86 -1.10
CA MET A 71 -20.18 -14.29 -1.81
C MET A 71 -19.87 -15.16 -3.01
N VAL A 72 -18.84 -14.84 -3.76
CA VAL A 72 -18.38 -15.58 -4.95
C VAL A 72 -16.87 -15.63 -4.94
N ARG A 73 -16.30 -16.78 -5.29
CA ARG A 73 -14.86 -16.96 -5.52
C ARG A 73 -14.63 -17.71 -6.82
N GLN A 74 -13.73 -17.20 -7.63
CA GLN A 74 -13.32 -17.81 -8.89
C GLN A 74 -11.80 -17.84 -9.00
N LYS A 75 -11.28 -18.86 -9.68
CA LYS A 75 -9.89 -18.96 -10.11
C LYS A 75 -9.83 -18.58 -11.58
N VAL A 76 -9.03 -17.57 -11.91
CA VAL A 76 -8.94 -16.98 -13.24
C VAL A 76 -7.51 -17.10 -13.74
N GLY A 77 -7.33 -17.58 -14.99
CA GLY A 77 -6.02 -17.60 -15.64
C GLY A 77 -5.59 -16.22 -16.10
N CYS A 78 -4.28 -15.97 -16.12
CA CYS A 78 -3.69 -14.83 -16.79
C CYS A 78 -2.77 -15.27 -17.93
N ASP A 79 -2.64 -14.40 -18.94
CA ASP A 79 -1.72 -14.62 -20.06
C ASP A 79 -0.24 -14.42 -19.66
N GLU A 80 0.67 -14.57 -20.62
CA GLU A 80 2.12 -14.42 -20.41
C GLU A 80 2.50 -13.03 -19.90
N ASN A 81 1.69 -12.01 -20.23
CA ASN A 81 1.88 -10.63 -19.83
C ASN A 81 1.14 -10.27 -18.55
N GLY A 82 0.50 -11.26 -17.89
CA GLY A 82 -0.25 -11.08 -16.66
C GLY A 82 -1.67 -10.54 -16.86
N ARG A 83 -2.16 -10.38 -18.09
CA ARG A 83 -3.50 -9.87 -18.35
C ARG A 83 -4.54 -10.92 -18.05
N PHE A 84 -5.66 -10.51 -17.47
CA PHE A 84 -6.78 -11.39 -17.17
C PHE A 84 -8.12 -10.71 -17.43
N ARG A 85 -9.13 -11.54 -17.64
CA ARG A 85 -10.55 -11.14 -17.66
C ARG A 85 -11.34 -12.10 -16.80
N ALA A 86 -12.30 -11.56 -16.06
CA ALA A 86 -13.20 -12.35 -15.21
C ALA A 86 -14.64 -11.91 -15.40
N ARG A 87 -15.56 -12.85 -15.24
CA ARG A 87 -17.00 -12.63 -15.23
C ARG A 87 -17.55 -13.18 -13.92
N ILE A 88 -17.98 -12.29 -13.03
CA ILE A 88 -18.39 -12.64 -11.67
C ILE A 88 -19.91 -12.55 -11.60
N PRO A 89 -20.62 -13.68 -11.48
CA PRO A 89 -22.08 -13.66 -11.39
C PRO A 89 -22.52 -13.07 -10.05
N THR A 90 -23.58 -12.26 -10.08
CA THR A 90 -24.16 -11.66 -8.87
C THR A 90 -25.39 -12.41 -8.34
N VAL A 91 -25.64 -13.62 -8.82
CA VAL A 91 -26.79 -14.44 -8.41
C VAL A 91 -26.81 -14.80 -6.93
N SER A 92 -25.65 -14.80 -6.27
CA SER A 92 -25.53 -15.05 -4.83
C SER A 92 -25.77 -13.79 -3.99
N VAL A 93 -26.01 -12.63 -4.62
CA VAL A 93 -26.20 -11.36 -3.95
C VAL A 93 -27.65 -11.26 -3.48
N VAL A 94 -27.82 -11.20 -2.16
CA VAL A 94 -29.15 -11.22 -1.53
C VAL A 94 -29.71 -9.81 -1.32
N SER A 95 -28.83 -8.80 -1.25
CA SER A 95 -29.24 -7.43 -0.95
C SER A 95 -28.65 -6.42 -1.92
N VAL A 96 -29.38 -5.33 -2.13
CA VAL A 96 -28.88 -4.16 -2.84
C VAL A 96 -27.88 -3.42 -1.96
N GLY A 97 -26.72 -3.08 -2.50
CA GLY A 97 -25.71 -2.37 -1.72
C GLY A 97 -24.33 -2.33 -2.35
N VAL A 98 -23.36 -1.92 -1.55
CA VAL A 98 -21.96 -1.87 -1.96
C VAL A 98 -21.31 -3.22 -1.69
N TYR A 99 -20.66 -3.72 -2.70
CA TYR A 99 -19.85 -4.92 -2.70
C TYR A 99 -18.43 -4.59 -3.13
N TYR A 100 -17.51 -5.52 -2.96
CA TYR A 100 -16.12 -5.33 -3.32
C TYR A 100 -15.64 -6.49 -4.17
N VAL A 101 -15.05 -6.16 -5.31
CA VAL A 101 -14.30 -7.13 -6.11
C VAL A 101 -12.87 -7.12 -5.58
N ARG A 102 -12.43 -8.24 -5.03
CA ARG A 102 -11.07 -8.45 -4.53
C ARG A 102 -10.32 -9.39 -5.46
N ALA A 103 -9.05 -9.06 -5.77
CA ALA A 103 -8.20 -9.92 -6.59
C ALA A 103 -6.83 -10.11 -5.95
N TYR A 104 -6.33 -11.34 -5.94
CA TYR A 104 -5.02 -11.70 -5.41
C TYR A 104 -4.49 -12.99 -6.05
N THR A 105 -3.16 -13.13 -6.11
CA THR A 105 -2.51 -14.37 -6.50
C THR A 105 -2.18 -15.21 -5.26
N ASN A 106 -1.85 -16.49 -5.47
CA ASN A 106 -1.41 -17.33 -4.36
C ASN A 106 -0.09 -16.84 -3.74
N LEU A 107 0.78 -16.22 -4.55
CA LEU A 107 2.02 -15.62 -4.07
C LEU A 107 1.74 -14.43 -3.13
N MET A 108 0.78 -13.58 -3.47
CA MET A 108 0.38 -12.42 -2.64
C MET A 108 -0.12 -12.81 -1.26
N ARG A 109 -0.66 -14.02 -1.09
CA ARG A 109 -1.12 -14.52 0.22
C ARG A 109 -0.01 -14.74 1.25
N ASN A 110 1.24 -14.79 0.81
CA ASN A 110 2.39 -14.87 1.70
C ASN A 110 2.75 -13.52 2.34
N PHE A 111 2.08 -12.44 1.92
CA PHE A 111 2.26 -11.07 2.38
C PHE A 111 0.99 -10.55 3.03
N SER A 112 0.98 -9.29 3.45
CA SER A 112 -0.23 -8.66 4.00
C SER A 112 -1.39 -8.65 2.98
N GLY A 113 -2.60 -8.97 3.44
CA GLY A 113 -3.82 -8.87 2.64
C GLY A 113 -4.15 -7.44 2.19
N GLU A 114 -3.53 -6.44 2.78
CA GLU A 114 -3.65 -5.03 2.37
C GLU A 114 -3.14 -4.78 0.94
N ASN A 115 -2.27 -5.66 0.44
CA ASN A 115 -1.75 -5.59 -0.93
C ASN A 115 -2.70 -6.19 -1.97
N PHE A 116 -3.82 -6.79 -1.57
CA PHE A 116 -4.81 -7.32 -2.50
C PHE A 116 -5.51 -6.19 -3.24
N ALA A 117 -5.71 -6.34 -4.55
CA ALA A 117 -6.47 -5.37 -5.31
C ALA A 117 -7.95 -5.41 -4.86
N LEU A 118 -8.52 -4.24 -4.60
CA LEU A 118 -9.89 -4.10 -4.13
C LEU A 118 -10.59 -2.99 -4.93
N GLN A 119 -11.74 -3.33 -5.52
CA GLN A 119 -12.55 -2.40 -6.29
C GLN A 119 -13.99 -2.39 -5.80
N PRO A 120 -14.54 -1.25 -5.31
CA PRO A 120 -15.93 -1.17 -4.92
C PRO A 120 -16.86 -1.20 -6.14
N VAL A 121 -17.98 -1.91 -6.00
CA VAL A 121 -19.05 -1.99 -6.99
C VAL A 121 -20.41 -1.85 -6.27
N LEU A 122 -21.36 -1.22 -6.92
CA LEU A 122 -22.74 -1.15 -6.45
C LEU A 122 -23.58 -2.19 -7.17
N ILE A 123 -24.31 -3.00 -6.41
CA ILE A 123 -25.32 -3.88 -6.98
C ILE A 123 -26.71 -3.35 -6.57
N GLY A 124 -27.49 -2.90 -7.55
CA GLY A 124 -28.77 -2.27 -7.35
C GLY A 124 -28.85 -0.83 -7.86
N LYS A 125 -29.73 -0.01 -7.29
CA LYS A 125 -29.94 1.38 -7.75
C LYS A 125 -29.12 2.35 -6.92
N ALA A 126 -28.32 3.17 -7.59
CA ALA A 126 -27.58 4.36 -7.12
C ALA A 126 -26.81 4.22 -5.79
N PHE A 127 -25.55 4.58 -5.79
CA PHE A 127 -24.81 4.74 -4.52
C PHE A 127 -25.64 5.61 -3.56
N PRO A 128 -25.94 5.12 -2.35
CA PRO A 128 -26.66 5.92 -1.40
C PRO A 128 -25.91 7.25 -1.24
N LYS A 129 -26.64 8.37 -1.41
CA LYS A 129 -26.08 9.68 -1.10
C LYS A 129 -25.60 9.61 0.35
N ARG A 130 -24.38 10.07 0.59
CA ARG A 130 -23.85 10.19 1.95
C ARG A 130 -24.80 11.06 2.76
N GLU A 131 -25.61 10.45 3.62
CA GLU A 131 -26.34 11.17 4.63
C GLU A 131 -25.34 11.71 5.66
N LYS A 132 -25.42 13.00 5.97
CA LYS A 132 -24.59 13.60 7.00
C LYS A 132 -24.82 12.82 8.29
N GLY A 133 -23.78 12.13 8.80
CA GLY A 133 -23.78 11.46 10.09
C GLY A 133 -23.98 9.94 10.10
N ASN A 134 -24.43 9.29 9.01
CA ASN A 134 -24.68 7.83 8.99
C ASN A 134 -23.74 7.02 8.08
N GLY A 135 -22.72 7.64 7.53
CA GLY A 135 -21.78 6.93 6.65
C GLY A 135 -20.73 6.17 7.45
N VAL A 136 -20.64 4.85 7.27
CA VAL A 136 -19.50 4.07 7.76
C VAL A 136 -18.24 4.62 7.10
N LEU A 137 -17.33 5.17 7.90
CA LEU A 137 -16.02 5.61 7.45
C LEU A 137 -15.07 4.40 7.45
N ARG A 138 -14.33 4.26 6.38
CA ARG A 138 -13.16 3.39 6.35
C ARG A 138 -11.93 4.22 6.70
N CYS A 139 -11.18 3.78 7.68
CA CYS A 139 -9.94 4.42 8.06
C CYS A 139 -8.82 3.38 8.06
N SER A 140 -7.73 3.71 7.39
CA SER A 140 -6.50 2.92 7.39
C SER A 140 -5.36 3.77 7.92
N ILE A 141 -4.41 3.14 8.61
CA ILE A 141 -3.29 3.81 9.27
C ILE A 141 -1.99 3.26 8.66
N TYR A 142 -1.12 4.16 8.26
CA TYR A 142 0.18 3.86 7.67
C TYR A 142 1.28 4.54 8.49
N PRO A 143 1.98 3.80 9.37
CA PRO A 143 3.14 4.33 10.07
C PRO A 143 4.28 4.61 9.09
N GLU A 144 5.01 5.71 9.30
CA GLU A 144 6.23 6.00 8.56
C GLU A 144 7.27 4.90 8.80
N GLY A 145 7.73 4.24 7.74
CA GLY A 145 8.63 3.09 7.83
C GLY A 145 7.95 1.75 8.14
N GLY A 146 6.60 1.68 8.10
CA GLY A 146 5.81 0.45 8.26
C GLY A 146 5.53 0.04 9.71
N PHE A 147 6.22 0.62 10.72
CA PHE A 147 6.03 0.31 12.15
C PHE A 147 6.39 1.52 13.02
N LEU A 148 5.96 1.49 14.28
CA LEU A 148 6.31 2.50 15.26
C LEU A 148 7.60 2.13 15.99
N VAL A 149 8.52 3.08 16.11
CA VAL A 149 9.78 2.95 16.84
C VAL A 149 9.66 3.72 18.15
N GLU A 150 9.97 3.07 19.25
CA GLU A 150 9.92 3.65 20.58
C GLU A 150 10.85 4.87 20.73
N GLY A 151 10.38 5.88 21.47
CA GLY A 151 11.16 7.04 21.82
C GLY A 151 11.51 7.99 20.67
N GLN A 152 11.07 7.70 19.45
CA GLN A 152 11.32 8.52 18.27
C GLN A 152 10.05 9.25 17.84
N VAL A 153 10.19 10.45 17.30
CA VAL A 153 9.07 11.14 16.67
C VAL A 153 8.60 10.32 15.47
N GLN A 154 7.38 9.78 15.54
CA GLN A 154 6.79 8.98 14.48
C GLN A 154 5.73 9.76 13.73
N GLY A 155 5.80 9.70 12.39
CA GLY A 155 4.71 10.08 11.52
C GLY A 155 3.76 8.90 11.26
N ILE A 156 2.46 9.15 11.31
CA ILE A 156 1.47 8.24 10.79
C ILE A 156 0.60 8.98 9.77
N VAL A 157 0.32 8.34 8.66
CA VAL A 157 -0.66 8.80 7.68
C VAL A 157 -1.96 8.04 7.94
N ALA A 158 -3.03 8.76 8.22
CA ALA A 158 -4.35 8.19 8.25
C ALA A 158 -5.06 8.49 6.93
N SER A 159 -5.66 7.46 6.31
CA SER A 159 -6.48 7.58 5.11
C SER A 159 -7.94 7.35 5.49
N VAL A 160 -8.80 8.31 5.22
CA VAL A 160 -10.23 8.23 5.52
C VAL A 160 -11.02 8.31 4.22
N THR A 161 -11.80 7.29 3.97
CA THR A 161 -12.68 7.18 2.81
C THR A 161 -14.11 6.83 3.23
N ASP A 162 -15.06 7.08 2.37
CA ASP A 162 -16.39 6.47 2.50
C ASP A 162 -16.34 5.00 2.05
N TYR A 163 -17.48 4.31 2.17
CA TYR A 163 -17.63 2.92 1.76
C TYR A 163 -17.39 2.70 0.24
N SER A 164 -17.49 3.74 -0.58
CA SER A 164 -17.21 3.68 -2.03
C SER A 164 -15.73 3.94 -2.36
N GLY A 165 -14.87 4.12 -1.35
CA GLY A 165 -13.45 4.44 -1.53
C GLY A 165 -13.18 5.92 -1.85
N ARG A 166 -14.20 6.79 -1.83
CA ARG A 166 -13.97 8.23 -2.06
C ARG A 166 -13.37 8.89 -0.83
N ALA A 167 -12.37 9.73 -1.06
CA ALA A 167 -11.70 10.50 -0.03
C ALA A 167 -12.66 11.43 0.73
N ILE A 168 -12.56 11.46 2.05
CA ILE A 168 -13.36 12.33 2.92
C ILE A 168 -12.48 13.41 3.51
N SER A 169 -12.81 14.66 3.20
CA SER A 169 -12.12 15.84 3.71
C SER A 169 -12.74 16.36 5.02
N GLY A 170 -11.91 16.98 5.87
CA GLY A 170 -12.35 17.68 7.07
C GLY A 170 -12.66 16.79 8.28
N VAL A 171 -12.47 15.49 8.19
CA VAL A 171 -12.63 14.54 9.30
C VAL A 171 -11.61 14.83 10.37
N LYS A 172 -12.04 14.95 11.63
CA LYS A 172 -11.16 15.17 12.78
C LYS A 172 -10.55 13.85 13.23
N LEU A 173 -9.26 13.88 13.52
CA LEU A 173 -8.49 12.74 13.97
C LEU A 173 -7.73 13.10 15.24
N SER A 174 -7.68 12.18 16.21
CA SER A 174 -6.85 12.34 17.40
C SER A 174 -6.21 11.01 17.81
N VAL A 175 -4.93 11.04 18.13
CA VAL A 175 -4.22 9.90 18.73
C VAL A 175 -4.31 10.04 20.25
N VAL A 176 -4.79 9.01 20.90
CA VAL A 176 -4.97 8.98 22.35
C VAL A 176 -4.24 7.75 22.91
N ASN A 177 -3.57 7.93 24.06
CA ASN A 177 -2.89 6.84 24.74
C ASN A 177 -3.85 6.05 25.66
N ASP A 178 -3.35 4.99 26.30
CA ASP A 178 -4.04 4.14 27.25
C ASP A 178 -4.49 4.85 28.57
N LYS A 179 -3.97 6.05 28.83
CA LYS A 179 -4.37 6.91 29.96
C LYS A 179 -5.48 7.90 29.60
N GLY A 180 -5.85 7.98 28.33
CA GLY A 180 -6.83 8.95 27.82
C GLY A 180 -6.23 10.30 27.40
N ASP A 181 -4.90 10.46 27.44
CA ASP A 181 -4.26 11.69 26.99
C ASP A 181 -4.24 11.78 25.48
N THR A 182 -4.65 12.93 24.95
CA THR A 182 -4.53 13.22 23.50
C THR A 182 -3.12 13.68 23.16
N LEU A 183 -2.44 12.90 22.35
CA LEU A 183 -1.04 13.12 21.97
C LEU A 183 -0.90 14.04 20.76
N CYS A 184 -1.78 13.90 19.79
CA CYS A 184 -1.84 14.78 18.63
C CYS A 184 -3.23 14.78 17.99
N VAL A 185 -3.50 15.83 17.24
CA VAL A 185 -4.76 16.03 16.50
C VAL A 185 -4.48 16.44 15.07
N GLY A 186 -5.42 16.13 14.18
CA GLY A 186 -5.35 16.50 12.77
C GLY A 186 -6.70 16.51 12.10
N LYS A 187 -6.70 16.87 10.82
CA LYS A 187 -7.87 16.78 9.94
C LYS A 187 -7.46 16.24 8.57
N THR A 188 -8.32 15.47 7.95
CA THR A 188 -8.11 15.02 6.59
C THR A 188 -8.19 16.19 5.60
N ARG A 189 -7.29 16.15 4.61
CA ARG A 189 -7.28 17.05 3.44
C ARG A 189 -8.28 16.58 2.39
N THR A 190 -8.35 17.25 1.27
CA THR A 190 -9.19 16.88 0.11
C THR A 190 -8.88 15.49 -0.43
N SER A 191 -7.64 15.01 -0.24
CA SER A 191 -7.20 13.66 -0.57
C SER A 191 -7.70 12.58 0.41
N GLY A 192 -8.41 12.93 1.48
CA GLY A 192 -8.79 12.01 2.56
C GLY A 192 -7.63 11.64 3.49
N LEU A 193 -6.44 12.20 3.28
CA LEU A 193 -5.24 11.90 4.08
C LEU A 193 -5.02 12.94 5.18
N ALA A 194 -4.57 12.47 6.33
CA ALA A 194 -4.08 13.30 7.43
C ALA A 194 -2.72 12.79 7.92
N ASN A 195 -1.81 13.71 8.20
CA ASN A 195 -0.53 13.40 8.81
C ASN A 195 -0.58 13.74 10.30
N LEU A 196 -0.28 12.77 11.13
CA LEU A 196 -0.22 12.88 12.58
C LEU A 196 1.20 12.55 13.05
N LYS A 197 1.67 13.21 14.11
CA LYS A 197 3.00 12.96 14.66
C LYS A 197 2.92 12.88 16.18
N PHE A 198 3.54 11.86 16.75
CA PHE A 198 3.68 11.68 18.19
C PHE A 198 4.93 10.87 18.52
N VAL A 199 5.29 10.78 19.79
CA VAL A 199 6.39 9.94 20.27
C VAL A 199 5.77 8.72 20.98
N PRO A 200 5.84 7.52 20.36
CA PRO A 200 5.39 6.31 21.03
C PRO A 200 6.38 5.87 22.11
N LEU A 201 5.85 5.38 23.24
CA LEU A 201 6.62 4.87 24.37
C LEU A 201 6.45 3.37 24.51
N ALA A 202 7.42 2.70 25.11
CA ALA A 202 7.38 1.27 25.36
C ALA A 202 6.15 0.84 26.15
N GLY A 203 5.56 -0.29 25.78
CA GLY A 203 4.45 -0.90 26.50
C GLY A 203 3.17 -0.08 26.53
N ARG A 204 3.06 0.99 25.73
CA ARG A 204 1.86 1.81 25.63
C ARG A 204 0.99 1.40 24.46
N HIS A 205 -0.31 1.49 24.64
CA HIS A 205 -1.32 1.30 23.60
C HIS A 205 -1.87 2.64 23.14
N TYR A 206 -2.15 2.73 21.86
CA TYR A 206 -2.64 3.96 21.22
C TYR A 206 -3.87 3.66 20.39
N LYS A 207 -4.83 4.60 20.41
CA LYS A 207 -6.02 4.57 19.57
C LYS A 207 -6.07 5.82 18.69
N LEU A 208 -6.45 5.62 17.45
CA LEU A 208 -6.85 6.72 16.58
C LEU A 208 -8.36 6.89 16.66
N PHE A 209 -8.81 8.02 17.17
CA PHE A 209 -10.21 8.41 17.13
C PHE A 209 -10.47 9.20 15.83
N VAL A 210 -11.52 8.82 15.14
CA VAL A 210 -11.97 9.42 13.88
C VAL A 210 -13.35 9.99 14.11
N THR A 211 -13.49 11.31 14.06
CA THR A 211 -14.75 12.01 14.31
C THR A 211 -15.24 12.75 13.08
N ASP A 212 -16.41 12.39 12.61
CA ASP A 212 -17.08 13.03 11.49
C ASP A 212 -18.55 13.29 11.83
N ASN A 213 -19.00 14.55 11.69
CA ASN A 213 -20.39 14.96 11.95
C ASN A 213 -20.99 14.46 13.29
N GLY A 214 -20.19 14.42 14.35
CA GLY A 214 -20.62 13.99 15.69
C GLY A 214 -20.55 12.50 15.95
N VAL A 215 -20.25 11.68 14.94
CA VAL A 215 -20.01 10.24 15.11
C VAL A 215 -18.52 10.01 15.28
N THR A 216 -18.14 9.27 16.31
CA THR A 216 -16.73 8.94 16.59
C THR A 216 -16.54 7.42 16.54
N THR A 217 -15.56 6.98 15.79
CA THR A 217 -15.06 5.60 15.77
C THR A 217 -13.61 5.57 16.20
N SER A 218 -13.12 4.42 16.64
CA SER A 218 -11.71 4.26 17.02
C SER A 218 -11.08 3.05 16.35
N LEU A 219 -9.78 3.18 16.04
CA LEU A 219 -8.93 2.10 15.55
C LEU A 219 -7.75 1.94 16.50
N GLU A 220 -7.33 0.71 16.73
CA GLU A 220 -6.08 0.44 17.42
C GLU A 220 -4.89 0.83 16.52
N ILE A 221 -3.92 1.53 17.10
CA ILE A 221 -2.65 1.80 16.44
C ILE A 221 -1.67 0.70 16.84
N LEU A 222 -0.86 0.23 15.91
CA LEU A 222 0.16 -0.78 16.16
C LEU A 222 1.05 -0.42 17.35
N GLN A 223 1.48 -1.41 18.10
CA GLN A 223 2.39 -1.23 19.22
C GLN A 223 3.76 -0.74 18.74
N ALA A 224 4.41 0.07 19.58
CA ALA A 224 5.79 0.49 19.33
C ALA A 224 6.79 -0.62 19.66
N TYR A 225 7.85 -0.70 18.86
CA TYR A 225 8.92 -1.67 19.02
C TYR A 225 10.19 -0.99 19.56
N PRO A 226 10.77 -1.48 20.67
CA PRO A 226 11.96 -0.86 21.26
C PRO A 226 13.25 -1.17 20.49
N ASP A 227 13.28 -2.27 19.76
CA ASP A 227 14.44 -2.79 19.03
C ASP A 227 14.45 -2.46 17.54
N ARG A 228 13.41 -1.78 17.06
CA ARG A 228 13.33 -1.35 15.66
C ARG A 228 14.06 -0.03 15.43
N MET A 229 14.34 0.23 14.16
CA MET A 229 15.01 1.45 13.71
C MET A 229 14.10 2.26 12.83
N LYS A 230 14.23 3.57 12.93
CA LYS A 230 13.59 4.51 12.01
C LYS A 230 14.61 5.00 10.99
N LEU A 231 14.36 4.77 9.73
CA LEU A 231 15.11 5.34 8.63
C LEU A 231 14.44 6.65 8.18
N GLN A 232 15.11 7.76 8.39
CA GLN A 232 14.70 9.05 7.84
C GLN A 232 15.50 9.34 6.58
N CYS A 233 14.78 9.71 5.51
CA CYS A 233 15.39 10.05 4.24
C CYS A 233 14.84 11.37 3.71
N ALA A 234 15.69 12.13 3.03
CA ALA A 234 15.31 13.34 2.32
C ALA A 234 16.10 13.47 1.02
N ILE A 235 15.47 14.02 -0.02
CA ILE A 235 16.14 14.35 -1.27
C ILE A 235 16.39 15.86 -1.31
N ASN A 236 17.64 16.23 -1.52
CA ASN A 236 18.05 17.61 -1.78
C ASN A 236 18.83 17.68 -3.09
N GLY A 237 18.21 18.26 -4.11
CA GLY A 237 18.74 18.25 -5.48
C GLY A 237 18.93 16.82 -5.99
N ASN A 238 20.17 16.45 -6.30
CA ASN A 238 20.54 15.10 -6.78
C ASN A 238 21.19 14.25 -5.68
N LYS A 239 20.91 14.54 -4.42
CA LYS A 239 21.50 13.84 -3.27
C LYS A 239 20.42 13.31 -2.37
N LEU A 240 20.54 12.03 -1.99
CA LEU A 240 19.79 11.40 -0.92
C LEU A 240 20.55 11.63 0.39
N MET A 241 19.90 12.23 1.35
CA MET A 241 20.35 12.30 2.75
C MET A 241 19.58 11.25 3.54
N PHE A 242 20.26 10.52 4.41
CA PHE A 242 19.63 9.54 5.28
C PHE A 242 20.17 9.63 6.70
N GLU A 243 19.33 9.25 7.64
CA GLU A 243 19.66 9.12 9.06
C GLU A 243 18.91 7.91 9.64
N VAL A 244 19.61 7.09 10.43
CA VAL A 244 19.05 5.92 11.13
C VAL A 244 18.95 6.25 12.61
N LEU A 245 17.73 6.25 13.11
CA LEU A 245 17.40 6.53 14.50
C LEU A 245 16.90 5.27 15.20
N ASN A 246 17.35 5.06 16.43
CA ASN A 246 16.82 4.01 17.30
C ASN A 246 16.79 4.48 18.76
N ALA A 247 16.04 3.78 19.61
CA ALA A 247 15.89 4.12 21.02
C ALA A 247 17.21 3.96 21.78
N ASN A 248 18.07 3.04 21.38
CA ASN A 248 19.27 2.62 22.13
C ASN A 248 20.58 3.25 21.61
N GLY A 249 20.53 4.07 20.55
CA GLY A 249 21.72 4.69 19.98
C GLY A 249 22.74 3.75 19.34
N SER A 250 22.53 2.42 19.39
CA SER A 250 23.43 1.44 18.79
C SER A 250 22.97 1.06 17.39
N LEU A 251 23.87 1.12 16.42
CA LEU A 251 23.60 0.66 15.06
C LEU A 251 24.18 -0.75 14.91
N PRO A 252 23.34 -1.79 14.76
CA PRO A 252 23.84 -3.13 14.44
C PRO A 252 24.51 -3.15 13.07
N ALA A 253 25.19 -4.24 12.74
CA ALA A 253 25.74 -4.44 11.41
C ALA A 253 24.61 -4.39 10.38
N SER A 254 24.47 -3.27 9.71
CA SER A 254 23.36 -2.96 8.82
C SER A 254 23.87 -2.64 7.41
N ARG A 255 22.97 -2.82 6.45
CA ARG A 255 23.20 -2.46 5.06
C ARG A 255 22.09 -1.55 4.58
N LEU A 256 22.46 -0.54 3.81
CA LEU A 256 21.52 0.39 3.20
C LEU A 256 21.44 0.13 1.70
N TYR A 257 20.25 -0.12 1.22
CA TYR A 257 19.96 -0.34 -0.19
C TYR A 257 19.03 0.75 -0.72
N LEU A 258 19.22 1.06 -1.97
CA LEU A 258 18.37 1.94 -2.74
C LEU A 258 17.76 1.17 -3.88
N TYR A 259 16.45 1.26 -4.01
CA TYR A 259 15.69 0.61 -5.07
C TYR A 259 14.92 1.64 -5.89
N ASP A 260 14.99 1.52 -7.19
CA ASP A 260 14.07 2.15 -8.13
C ASP A 260 13.78 1.20 -9.29
N LYS A 261 12.69 1.45 -10.01
CA LYS A 261 12.23 0.57 -11.09
C LYS A 261 13.24 0.43 -12.24
N ALA A 262 14.02 1.46 -12.51
CA ALA A 262 14.92 1.51 -13.65
C ALA A 262 16.27 0.82 -13.36
N ASN A 263 16.78 0.97 -12.12
CA ASN A 263 18.12 0.51 -11.73
C ASN A 263 18.11 -0.73 -10.81
N GLY A 264 16.94 -1.14 -10.34
CA GLY A 264 16.82 -2.23 -9.38
C GLY A 264 17.40 -1.89 -8.01
N LEU A 265 17.85 -2.91 -7.28
CA LEU A 265 18.37 -2.79 -5.92
C LEU A 265 19.89 -2.56 -5.94
N VAL A 266 20.34 -1.47 -5.33
CA VAL A 266 21.74 -1.08 -5.25
C VAL A 266 22.17 -0.88 -3.80
N LEU A 267 23.25 -1.53 -3.36
CA LEU A 267 23.85 -1.31 -2.04
C LEU A 267 24.53 0.06 -2.04
N ILE A 268 24.13 0.94 -1.13
CA ILE A 268 24.64 2.32 -1.03
C ILE A 268 25.42 2.61 0.25
N GLY A 269 25.35 1.73 1.24
CA GLY A 269 26.07 1.90 2.51
C GLY A 269 26.08 0.65 3.39
N LYS A 270 27.05 0.61 4.31
CA LYS A 270 27.18 -0.43 5.35
C LYS A 270 27.52 0.25 6.67
N GLY A 271 26.78 -0.10 7.75
CA GLY A 271 27.09 0.27 9.13
C GLY A 271 27.21 1.78 9.40
N ARG A 272 26.53 2.64 8.63
CA ARG A 272 26.57 4.10 8.82
C ARG A 272 25.24 4.59 9.40
N PRO A 273 25.28 5.37 10.50
CA PRO A 273 24.06 5.93 11.08
C PRO A 273 23.46 7.06 10.24
N SER A 274 24.27 7.74 9.44
CA SER A 274 23.82 8.81 8.54
C SER A 274 24.77 8.97 7.36
N GLY A 275 24.29 9.66 6.34
CA GLY A 275 25.15 9.95 5.18
C GLY A 275 24.42 10.66 4.05
N ILE A 276 25.21 10.94 3.02
CA ILE A 276 24.75 11.56 1.78
C ILE A 276 25.20 10.67 0.62
N VAL A 277 24.27 10.30 -0.24
CA VAL A 277 24.51 9.46 -1.42
C VAL A 277 24.03 10.17 -2.67
N PRO A 278 24.82 10.20 -3.75
CA PRO A 278 24.35 10.76 -5.02
C PRO A 278 23.25 9.86 -5.60
N LEU A 279 22.15 10.47 -6.04
CA LEU A 279 21.03 9.77 -6.68
C LEU A 279 21.25 9.50 -8.17
N GLY A 280 22.19 10.22 -8.81
CA GLY A 280 22.34 10.17 -10.26
C GLY A 280 21.09 10.70 -10.98
N ASN A 281 20.76 10.10 -12.13
CA ASN A 281 19.60 10.48 -12.92
C ASN A 281 18.32 9.69 -12.54
N ARG A 282 18.21 9.25 -11.28
CA ARG A 282 17.02 8.53 -10.82
C ARG A 282 15.81 9.45 -10.77
N LEU A 283 14.76 9.04 -11.46
CA LEU A 283 13.49 9.75 -11.56
C LEU A 283 12.37 8.87 -11.00
N GLY A 284 11.38 9.48 -10.39
CA GLY A 284 10.21 8.78 -9.88
C GLY A 284 10.33 8.36 -8.42
N VAL A 285 9.68 7.26 -8.05
CA VAL A 285 9.71 6.73 -6.69
C VAL A 285 10.99 5.94 -6.47
N THR A 286 11.70 6.30 -5.41
CA THR A 286 12.90 5.62 -4.95
C THR A 286 12.64 5.14 -3.52
N THR A 287 12.84 3.87 -3.24
CA THR A 287 12.72 3.30 -1.90
C THR A 287 14.10 2.99 -1.33
N VAL A 288 14.33 3.41 -0.11
CA VAL A 288 15.55 3.12 0.64
C VAL A 288 15.23 2.07 1.70
N PHE A 289 16.00 1.00 1.74
CA PHE A 289 15.84 -0.07 2.71
C PHE A 289 17.06 -0.14 3.62
N LEU A 290 16.80 -0.17 4.92
CA LEU A 290 17.79 -0.56 5.93
C LEU A 290 17.58 -2.03 6.26
N THR A 291 18.61 -2.86 6.12
CA THR A 291 18.56 -4.28 6.47
C THR A 291 19.63 -4.62 7.51
N ASP A 292 19.44 -5.73 8.21
CA ASP A 292 20.50 -6.36 8.99
C ASP A 292 21.54 -7.03 8.08
N SER A 293 22.54 -7.67 8.69
CA SER A 293 23.61 -8.39 7.97
C SER A 293 23.11 -9.63 7.23
N VAL A 294 21.93 -10.15 7.59
CA VAL A 294 21.31 -11.34 7.01
C VAL A 294 20.36 -10.98 5.87
N GLY A 295 19.91 -9.71 5.81
CA GLY A 295 19.03 -9.19 4.75
C GLY A 295 17.58 -8.97 5.20
N ASN A 296 17.26 -9.09 6.50
CA ASN A 296 15.93 -8.73 6.99
C ASN A 296 15.77 -7.21 6.97
N VAL A 297 14.61 -6.74 6.51
CA VAL A 297 14.30 -5.30 6.50
C VAL A 297 14.05 -4.81 7.92
N LEU A 298 14.85 -3.84 8.34
CA LEU A 298 14.75 -3.18 9.64
C LEU A 298 13.92 -1.89 9.56
N SER A 299 13.99 -1.20 8.41
CA SER A 299 13.20 0.00 8.13
C SER A 299 13.23 0.32 6.64
N GLU A 300 12.21 1.03 6.17
CA GLU A 300 12.13 1.52 4.80
C GLU A 300 11.67 2.97 4.73
N SER A 301 12.02 3.65 3.64
CA SER A 301 11.56 5.00 3.35
C SER A 301 11.41 5.18 1.85
N SER A 302 10.22 5.53 1.40
CA SER A 302 9.94 5.81 -0.02
C SER A 302 9.90 7.31 -0.27
N LEU A 303 10.62 7.73 -1.29
CA LEU A 303 10.78 9.13 -1.67
C LEU A 303 10.43 9.32 -3.15
N THR A 304 9.92 10.48 -3.47
CA THR A 304 9.69 10.86 -4.87
C THR A 304 10.71 11.91 -5.27
N SER A 305 11.59 11.58 -6.19
CA SER A 305 12.43 12.59 -6.87
C SER A 305 11.56 13.38 -7.84
N LYS A 306 11.92 14.63 -8.12
CA LYS A 306 11.14 15.52 -9.00
C LYS A 306 10.77 14.79 -10.29
N TYR A 307 9.50 14.44 -10.43
CA TYR A 307 8.94 14.11 -11.72
C TYR A 307 9.07 15.37 -12.59
N ARG A 308 9.82 15.30 -13.69
CA ARG A 308 9.41 16.04 -14.85
C ARG A 308 8.10 15.36 -15.29
N MET A 309 6.98 15.95 -15.01
CA MET A 309 5.78 15.63 -15.76
C MET A 309 6.13 15.99 -17.22
N THR A 310 6.57 15.00 -17.99
CA THR A 310 6.34 15.03 -19.41
C THR A 310 4.82 15.13 -19.49
N GLU A 311 4.32 16.16 -20.14
CA GLU A 311 2.91 16.33 -20.42
C GLU A 311 2.36 14.96 -20.79
N LEU A 312 1.41 14.49 -19.99
CA LEU A 312 0.65 13.29 -20.40
C LEU A 312 0.15 13.61 -21.79
N PRO A 313 0.40 12.77 -22.80
CA PRO A 313 -0.19 13.00 -24.11
C PRO A 313 -1.67 13.24 -23.86
N SER A 314 -2.16 14.39 -24.33
CA SER A 314 -3.57 14.74 -24.20
C SER A 314 -4.36 13.54 -24.72
N LEU A 315 -5.10 12.88 -23.84
CA LEU A 315 -6.05 11.87 -24.29
C LEU A 315 -6.97 12.59 -25.27
N PRO A 316 -7.22 12.06 -26.45
CA PRO A 316 -8.18 12.65 -27.37
C PRO A 316 -9.51 12.80 -26.63
N ASP A 317 -10.14 13.96 -26.75
CA ASP A 317 -11.39 14.31 -26.06
C ASP A 317 -12.55 13.34 -26.36
N THR A 318 -12.38 12.50 -27.36
CA THR A 318 -13.28 11.42 -27.74
C THR A 318 -12.47 10.17 -28.14
N ILE A 319 -12.64 9.08 -27.40
CA ILE A 319 -12.26 7.75 -27.88
C ILE A 319 -13.38 7.29 -28.78
N ALA A 320 -13.15 7.27 -30.11
CA ALA A 320 -14.11 6.74 -31.04
C ALA A 320 -14.39 5.26 -30.69
N ALA A 321 -15.67 4.88 -30.71
CA ALA A 321 -16.10 3.51 -30.37
C ALA A 321 -15.37 2.42 -31.15
N ASP A 322 -14.89 2.75 -32.34
CA ASP A 322 -14.15 1.86 -33.25
C ASP A 322 -12.72 1.56 -32.77
N SER A 323 -12.14 2.39 -31.90
CA SER A 323 -10.80 2.15 -31.34
C SER A 323 -10.79 1.10 -30.23
N ILE A 324 -11.94 0.73 -29.68
CA ILE A 324 -12.08 -0.33 -28.67
C ILE A 324 -11.83 -1.73 -29.29
N GLY A 325 -11.98 -1.88 -30.60
CA GLY A 325 -11.74 -3.11 -31.35
C GLY A 325 -10.26 -3.42 -31.65
N ALA A 326 -9.36 -2.45 -31.50
CA ALA A 326 -7.94 -2.56 -31.87
C ALA A 326 -7.05 -3.24 -30.79
N TRP A 327 -7.64 -3.66 -29.68
CA TRP A 327 -6.95 -4.37 -28.60
C TRP A 327 -7.26 -5.89 -28.63
N ARG A 328 -7.12 -6.49 -29.82
CA ARG A 328 -7.15 -7.96 -29.95
C ARG A 328 -5.75 -8.57 -29.85
#